data_101552b1eeedc779acdcebbd91cc45e0
#
_entry.id   101552b1eeedc779acdcebbd91cc45e0
#
_cell.length_a   1.000
_cell.length_b   1.000
_cell.length_c   1.000
_cell.angle_alpha   90.00
_cell.angle_beta   90.00
_cell.angle_gamma   90.00
#
_symmetry.space_group_name_H-M   'P 1'
#
loop_
_entity.id
_entity.type
_entity.pdbx_description
1 polymer ?
#
loop_
_entity_poly.entity_id
_entity_poly.type
_entity_poly.pdbx_seq_one_letter_code
_entity_poly.pdbx_strand_id
1 'polypeptide(L)'
;NLGTPALRQAIARYLKRRFAATFDWQKEILVTVGVSEAIDLAIRALCSPGDEVLYHEPCFVSYAPTIRLAHAVPVCVETRVEDEFRLTVAALEKKVTPKTKAILLNFPCNPTGAVLSRTDIEEILGFAKKHDLIVLADEVYSELNYESGEAESFPLLHSFASFSEYHDRVVLLNGFSKSWAMTGYRLGYA
;
A
#
# COMPACT_ATOMS: atom_id res chain seq x y z
N ASN A 1 -20.93 -6.18 -4.30
CA ASN A 1 -20.33 -7.22 -5.14
C ASN A 1 -18.81 -7.16 -5.02
N LEU A 2 -18.18 -8.21 -4.49
CA LEU A 2 -16.75 -8.24 -4.19
C LEU A 2 -15.88 -8.65 -5.41
N GLY A 3 -16.46 -8.84 -6.57
CA GLY A 3 -15.80 -9.42 -7.74
C GLY A 3 -16.12 -10.90 -7.94
N THR A 4 -15.82 -11.44 -9.15
CA THR A 4 -16.11 -12.84 -9.44
C THR A 4 -15.24 -13.79 -8.60
N PRO A 5 -15.75 -14.94 -8.16
CA PRO A 5 -14.97 -15.92 -7.41
C PRO A 5 -13.69 -16.34 -8.14
N ALA A 6 -13.77 -16.56 -9.45
CA ALA A 6 -12.62 -16.98 -10.26
C ALA A 6 -11.47 -15.96 -10.23
N LEU A 7 -11.78 -14.65 -10.34
CA LEU A 7 -10.77 -13.58 -10.28
C LEU A 7 -10.17 -13.47 -8.88
N ARG A 8 -11.00 -13.47 -7.84
CA ARG A 8 -10.54 -13.37 -6.45
C ARG A 8 -9.63 -14.54 -6.06
N GLN A 9 -9.97 -15.76 -6.48
CA GLN A 9 -9.09 -16.92 -6.33
C GLN A 9 -7.77 -16.78 -7.10
N ALA A 10 -7.82 -16.22 -8.31
CA ALA A 10 -6.61 -15.98 -9.10
C ALA A 10 -5.69 -14.95 -8.41
N ILE A 11 -6.27 -13.87 -7.88
CA ILE A 11 -5.54 -12.86 -7.09
C ILE A 11 -4.91 -13.49 -5.85
N ALA A 12 -5.66 -14.28 -5.06
CA ALA A 12 -5.11 -14.97 -3.89
C ALA A 12 -3.91 -15.87 -4.23
N ARG A 13 -4.01 -16.64 -5.33
CA ARG A 13 -2.89 -17.48 -5.79
C ARG A 13 -1.68 -16.63 -6.23
N TYR A 14 -1.92 -15.52 -6.91
CA TYR A 14 -0.87 -14.59 -7.32
C TYR A 14 -0.15 -14.00 -6.12
N LEU A 15 -0.87 -13.48 -5.12
CA LEU A 15 -0.32 -12.89 -3.91
C LEU A 15 0.52 -13.90 -3.11
N LYS A 16 0.01 -15.13 -2.97
CA LYS A 16 0.75 -16.21 -2.31
C LYS A 16 2.07 -16.53 -3.03
N ARG A 17 2.05 -16.59 -4.37
CA ARG A 17 3.23 -16.94 -5.17
C ARG A 17 4.27 -15.82 -5.22
N ARG A 18 3.83 -14.55 -5.33
CA ARG A 18 4.73 -13.41 -5.56
C ARG A 18 5.21 -12.74 -4.28
N PHE A 19 4.40 -12.75 -3.24
CA PHE A 19 4.65 -12.01 -2.00
C PHE A 19 4.67 -12.91 -0.76
N ALA A 20 4.50 -14.22 -0.90
CA ALA A 20 4.29 -15.16 0.22
C ALA A 20 3.10 -14.75 1.13
N ALA A 21 2.19 -13.90 0.63
CA ALA A 21 1.04 -13.39 1.36
C ALA A 21 -0.19 -14.27 1.13
N THR A 22 -0.83 -14.72 2.22
CA THR A 22 -2.00 -15.59 2.15
C THR A 22 -3.24 -14.84 2.59
N PHE A 23 -4.23 -14.75 1.71
CA PHE A 23 -5.53 -14.12 1.95
C PHE A 23 -6.66 -15.11 1.68
N ASP A 24 -7.71 -15.06 2.51
CA ASP A 24 -8.97 -15.76 2.22
C ASP A 24 -9.70 -15.03 1.07
N TRP A 25 -9.71 -15.66 -0.10
CA TRP A 25 -10.33 -15.07 -1.27
C TRP A 25 -11.82 -14.76 -1.09
N GLN A 26 -12.52 -15.40 -0.13
CA GLN A 26 -13.94 -15.21 0.13
C GLN A 26 -14.21 -13.96 0.98
N LYS A 27 -13.28 -13.56 1.84
CA LYS A 27 -13.50 -12.53 2.86
C LYS A 27 -12.56 -11.34 2.74
N GLU A 28 -11.34 -11.57 2.23
CA GLU A 28 -10.24 -10.61 2.32
C GLU A 28 -9.81 -10.04 0.97
N ILE A 29 -10.54 -10.32 -0.13
CA ILE A 29 -10.24 -9.76 -1.44
C ILE A 29 -11.46 -9.05 -2.00
N LEU A 30 -11.30 -7.76 -2.27
CA LEU A 30 -12.27 -6.89 -2.92
C LEU A 30 -11.72 -6.44 -4.27
N VAL A 31 -12.43 -6.70 -5.35
CA VAL A 31 -12.11 -6.18 -6.68
C VAL A 31 -12.74 -4.79 -6.85
N THR A 32 -11.95 -3.85 -7.39
CA THR A 32 -12.31 -2.43 -7.48
C THR A 32 -12.11 -1.85 -8.88
N VAL A 33 -12.67 -0.67 -9.14
CA VAL A 33 -12.48 0.10 -10.38
C VAL A 33 -11.12 0.82 -10.34
N GLY A 34 -10.05 0.03 -10.49
CA GLY A 34 -8.67 0.45 -10.31
C GLY A 34 -8.30 0.65 -8.83
N VAL A 35 -7.00 0.83 -8.57
CA VAL A 35 -6.48 1.10 -7.21
C VAL A 35 -7.03 2.40 -6.63
N SER A 36 -7.41 3.36 -7.47
CA SER A 36 -7.97 4.63 -7.01
C SER A 36 -9.27 4.45 -6.21
N GLU A 37 -10.16 3.56 -6.65
CA GLU A 37 -11.36 3.23 -5.86
C GLU A 37 -10.98 2.46 -4.59
N ALA A 38 -10.02 1.56 -4.65
CA ALA A 38 -9.56 0.83 -3.47
C ALA A 38 -9.05 1.77 -2.36
N ILE A 39 -8.29 2.81 -2.74
CA ILE A 39 -7.81 3.84 -1.81
C ILE A 39 -8.98 4.61 -1.20
N ASP A 40 -9.90 5.11 -2.03
CA ASP A 40 -11.06 5.90 -1.57
C ASP A 40 -11.94 5.09 -0.61
N LEU A 41 -12.24 3.84 -0.96
CA LEU A 41 -13.03 2.93 -0.11
C LEU A 41 -12.33 2.63 1.21
N ALA A 42 -11.03 2.34 1.18
CA ALA A 42 -10.26 2.04 2.39
C ALA A 42 -10.26 3.24 3.35
N ILE A 43 -9.98 4.45 2.86
CA ILE A 43 -9.98 5.66 3.70
C ILE A 43 -11.36 5.91 4.29
N ARG A 44 -12.44 5.82 3.48
CA ARG A 44 -13.82 6.00 3.96
C ARG A 44 -14.26 4.95 4.97
N ALA A 45 -13.75 3.73 4.85
CA ALA A 45 -14.08 2.64 5.79
C ALA A 45 -13.36 2.78 7.14
N LEU A 46 -12.15 3.36 7.13
CA LEU A 46 -11.25 3.39 8.28
C LEU A 46 -11.30 4.71 9.05
N CYS A 47 -11.59 5.83 8.37
CA CYS A 47 -11.47 7.16 8.94
C CYS A 47 -12.84 7.81 9.18
N SER A 48 -12.98 8.48 10.30
CA SER A 48 -14.03 9.43 10.61
C SER A 48 -13.59 10.86 10.24
N PRO A 49 -14.54 11.80 10.08
CA PRO A 49 -14.18 13.20 9.83
C PRO A 49 -13.24 13.75 10.91
N GLY A 50 -12.09 14.30 10.47
CA GLY A 50 -11.06 14.84 11.34
C GLY A 50 -9.97 13.86 11.77
N ASP A 51 -10.11 12.57 11.48
CA ASP A 51 -9.01 11.61 11.63
C ASP A 51 -7.87 11.94 10.65
N GLU A 52 -6.65 11.67 11.06
CA GLU A 52 -5.46 11.96 10.26
C GLU A 52 -4.97 10.70 9.52
N VAL A 53 -4.54 10.91 8.28
CA VAL A 53 -3.86 9.90 7.46
C VAL A 53 -2.47 10.42 7.11
N LEU A 54 -1.42 9.75 7.60
CA LEU A 54 -0.05 10.03 7.18
C LEU A 54 0.12 9.58 5.73
N TYR A 55 0.83 10.36 4.92
CA TYR A 55 1.27 9.99 3.58
C TYR A 55 2.62 10.63 3.29
N HIS A 56 3.44 10.02 2.45
CA HIS A 56 4.75 10.58 2.11
C HIS A 56 4.68 11.48 0.87
N GLU A 57 5.58 12.45 0.77
CA GLU A 57 5.84 13.23 -0.44
C GLU A 57 7.35 13.20 -0.79
N PRO A 58 7.69 13.17 -2.11
CA PRO A 58 6.81 13.13 -3.29
C PRO A 58 5.99 11.84 -3.42
N CYS A 59 4.75 11.96 -3.95
CA CYS A 59 3.85 10.83 -4.15
C CYS A 59 2.87 11.06 -5.31
N PHE A 60 1.96 10.12 -5.51
CA PHE A 60 0.88 10.27 -6.47
C PHE A 60 -0.06 11.39 -6.06
N VAL A 61 -0.32 12.31 -7.00
CA VAL A 61 -1.05 13.58 -6.76
C VAL A 61 -2.45 13.44 -6.16
N SER A 62 -3.08 12.26 -6.29
CA SER A 62 -4.43 12.04 -5.81
C SER A 62 -4.53 11.70 -4.32
N TYR A 63 -3.44 11.40 -3.62
CA TYR A 63 -3.52 10.92 -2.23
C TYR A 63 -4.12 11.98 -1.30
N ALA A 64 -3.52 13.16 -1.20
CA ALA A 64 -4.04 14.21 -0.34
C ALA A 64 -5.48 14.65 -0.72
N PRO A 65 -5.85 14.82 -2.01
CA PRO A 65 -7.23 15.05 -2.40
C PRO A 65 -8.20 13.96 -1.96
N THR A 66 -7.85 12.67 -2.16
CA THR A 66 -8.73 11.55 -1.77
C THR A 66 -8.96 11.50 -0.26
N ILE A 67 -7.91 11.74 0.55
CA ILE A 67 -8.02 11.83 2.00
C ILE A 67 -8.99 12.95 2.40
N ARG A 68 -8.88 14.15 1.78
CA ARG A 68 -9.79 15.27 2.04
C ARG A 68 -11.23 14.98 1.63
N LEU A 69 -11.44 14.30 0.49
CA LEU A 69 -12.78 13.92 0.02
C LEU A 69 -13.48 12.92 0.95
N ALA A 70 -12.72 12.17 1.72
CA ALA A 70 -13.23 11.31 2.79
C ALA A 70 -13.42 12.05 4.13
N HIS A 71 -13.26 13.39 4.16
CA HIS A 71 -13.32 14.23 5.34
C HIS A 71 -12.21 13.97 6.39
N ALA A 72 -11.19 13.19 6.03
CA ALA A 72 -9.98 13.00 6.83
C ALA A 72 -8.95 14.10 6.55
N VAL A 73 -7.95 14.20 7.42
CA VAL A 73 -6.89 15.20 7.34
C VAL A 73 -5.61 14.55 6.78
N PRO A 74 -5.12 14.96 5.60
CA PRO A 74 -3.85 14.49 5.09
C PRO A 74 -2.69 15.13 5.87
N VAL A 75 -1.80 14.29 6.41
CA VAL A 75 -0.59 14.72 7.12
C VAL A 75 0.64 14.27 6.33
N CYS A 76 1.34 15.24 5.75
CA CYS A 76 2.49 14.97 4.89
C CYS A 76 3.74 14.65 5.72
N VAL A 77 4.43 13.57 5.31
CA VAL A 77 5.77 13.19 5.76
C VAL A 77 6.73 13.38 4.58
N GLU A 78 7.54 14.43 4.64
CA GLU A 78 8.49 14.72 3.56
C GLU A 78 9.61 13.67 3.52
N THR A 79 9.89 13.17 2.32
CA THR A 79 11.09 12.39 2.02
C THR A 79 12.02 13.24 1.13
N ARG A 80 13.32 12.97 1.16
CA ARG A 80 14.33 13.82 0.54
C ARG A 80 15.23 13.04 -0.40
N VAL A 81 15.76 13.74 -1.40
CA VAL A 81 16.68 13.16 -2.40
C VAL A 81 17.99 12.71 -1.74
N GLU A 82 18.43 13.41 -0.70
CA GLU A 82 19.65 13.07 0.05
C GLU A 82 19.55 11.71 0.75
N ASP A 83 18.32 11.29 1.07
CA ASP A 83 17.99 9.98 1.67
C ASP A 83 17.38 9.01 0.63
N GLU A 84 17.61 9.26 -0.66
CA GLU A 84 17.04 8.47 -1.78
C GLU A 84 15.52 8.34 -1.72
N PHE A 85 14.84 9.35 -1.18
CA PHE A 85 13.40 9.38 -0.89
C PHE A 85 12.89 8.24 0.00
N ARG A 86 13.78 7.70 0.83
CA ARG A 86 13.45 6.64 1.79
C ARG A 86 12.57 7.19 2.92
N LEU A 87 11.49 6.49 3.22
CA LEU A 87 10.64 6.82 4.36
C LEU A 87 11.18 6.16 5.63
N THR A 88 11.49 6.95 6.65
CA THR A 88 12.03 6.45 7.92
C THR A 88 11.02 6.55 9.06
N VAL A 89 11.12 5.65 10.03
CA VAL A 89 10.31 5.71 11.25
C VAL A 89 10.53 7.02 12.00
N ALA A 90 11.76 7.54 12.00
CA ALA A 90 12.06 8.83 12.64
C ALA A 90 11.30 10.02 12.02
N ALA A 91 10.99 9.96 10.70
CA ALA A 91 10.17 10.96 10.03
C ALA A 91 8.68 10.78 10.39
N LEU A 92 8.20 9.55 10.48
CA LEU A 92 6.83 9.22 10.88
C LEU A 92 6.53 9.64 12.33
N GLU A 93 7.46 9.37 13.27
CA GLU A 93 7.32 9.73 14.70
C GLU A 93 7.15 11.25 14.91
N LYS A 94 7.70 12.08 14.03
CA LYS A 94 7.53 13.56 14.11
C LYS A 94 6.14 14.03 13.73
N LYS A 95 5.35 13.19 13.07
CA LYS A 95 4.07 13.56 12.47
C LYS A 95 2.86 12.83 13.05
N VAL A 96 3.06 11.69 13.70
CA VAL A 96 1.98 10.92 14.31
C VAL A 96 1.36 11.67 15.48
N THR A 97 0.04 11.64 15.58
CA THR A 97 -0.74 12.19 16.69
C THR A 97 -1.79 11.19 17.17
N PRO A 98 -2.46 11.43 18.31
CA PRO A 98 -3.58 10.58 18.72
C PRO A 98 -4.76 10.52 17.76
N LYS A 99 -4.82 11.41 16.76
CA LYS A 99 -5.84 11.41 15.71
C LYS A 99 -5.45 10.59 14.48
N THR A 100 -4.19 10.18 14.38
CA THR A 100 -3.71 9.39 13.25
C THR A 100 -4.35 8.01 13.26
N LYS A 101 -4.93 7.58 12.13
CA LYS A 101 -5.60 6.29 11.94
C LYS A 101 -4.91 5.39 10.94
N ALA A 102 -4.31 5.97 9.92
CA ALA A 102 -3.70 5.19 8.85
C ALA A 102 -2.45 5.85 8.29
N ILE A 103 -1.65 5.05 7.60
CA ILE A 103 -0.52 5.49 6.79
C ILE A 103 -0.77 5.02 5.36
N LEU A 104 -0.79 5.93 4.39
CA LEU A 104 -0.89 5.63 2.97
C LEU A 104 0.47 5.72 2.32
N LEU A 105 0.96 4.60 1.77
CA LEU A 105 2.30 4.44 1.23
C LEU A 105 2.25 3.94 -0.20
N ASN A 106 3.18 4.41 -1.05
CA ASN A 106 3.37 3.90 -2.40
C ASN A 106 4.84 3.56 -2.64
N PHE A 107 5.15 2.28 -2.62
CA PHE A 107 6.48 1.75 -2.95
C PHE A 107 6.34 0.44 -3.76
N PRO A 108 7.04 0.31 -4.89
CA PRO A 108 7.88 1.32 -5.56
C PRO A 108 7.12 2.62 -5.84
N CYS A 109 7.79 3.76 -5.63
CA CYS A 109 7.14 5.07 -5.55
C CYS A 109 6.96 5.73 -6.93
N ASN A 110 5.80 6.27 -7.18
CA ASN A 110 5.58 7.27 -8.22
C ASN A 110 5.55 8.67 -7.55
N PRO A 111 6.46 9.61 -7.88
CA PRO A 111 7.26 9.67 -9.11
C PRO A 111 8.74 9.26 -8.95
N THR A 112 9.23 8.99 -7.75
CA THR A 112 10.66 8.93 -7.47
C THR A 112 11.36 7.65 -7.91
N GLY A 113 10.60 6.54 -8.04
CA GLY A 113 11.15 5.20 -8.26
C GLY A 113 11.75 4.58 -6.99
N ALA A 114 11.70 5.27 -5.84
CA ALA A 114 12.21 4.76 -4.58
C ALA A 114 11.54 3.44 -4.19
N VAL A 115 12.32 2.55 -3.61
CA VAL A 115 11.88 1.25 -3.08
C VAL A 115 12.18 1.18 -1.59
N LEU A 116 11.52 0.29 -0.87
CA LEU A 116 11.82 -0.01 0.52
C LEU A 116 12.48 -1.38 0.62
N SER A 117 13.52 -1.47 1.42
CA SER A 117 14.09 -2.75 1.80
C SER A 117 13.13 -3.53 2.72
N ARG A 118 13.37 -4.84 2.87
CA ARG A 118 12.61 -5.65 3.82
C ARG A 118 12.67 -5.09 5.25
N THR A 119 13.82 -4.58 5.66
CA THR A 119 14.02 -3.96 6.98
C THR A 119 13.20 -2.69 7.14
N ASP A 120 13.16 -1.82 6.11
CA ASP A 120 12.34 -0.60 6.15
C ASP A 120 10.86 -0.91 6.33
N ILE A 121 10.35 -1.92 5.61
CA ILE A 121 8.96 -2.36 5.71
C ILE A 121 8.67 -2.87 7.13
N GLU A 122 9.55 -3.71 7.70
CA GLU A 122 9.39 -4.25 9.05
C GLU A 122 9.39 -3.15 10.12
N GLU A 123 10.29 -2.17 10.00
CA GLU A 123 10.34 -1.00 10.90
C GLU A 123 9.06 -0.17 10.83
N ILE A 124 8.55 0.10 9.62
CA ILE A 124 7.29 0.84 9.43
C ILE A 124 6.09 0.05 9.99
N LEU A 125 6.04 -1.26 9.80
CA LEU A 125 5.00 -2.12 10.38
C LEU A 125 5.07 -2.14 11.91
N GLY A 126 6.27 -2.20 12.49
CA GLY A 126 6.49 -2.07 13.93
C GLY A 126 5.99 -0.73 14.47
N PHE A 127 6.28 0.37 13.76
CA PHE A 127 5.74 1.69 14.07
C PHE A 127 4.20 1.72 14.00
N ALA A 128 3.61 1.17 12.94
CA ALA A 128 2.17 1.11 12.79
C ALA A 128 1.50 0.32 13.94
N LYS A 129 2.11 -0.80 14.34
CA LYS A 129 1.64 -1.59 15.48
C LYS A 129 1.73 -0.82 16.79
N LYS A 130 2.84 -0.12 17.03
CA LYS A 130 3.07 0.70 18.24
C LYS A 130 2.01 1.79 18.41
N HIS A 131 1.58 2.41 17.30
CA HIS A 131 0.64 3.52 17.31
C HIS A 131 -0.80 3.12 16.94
N ASP A 132 -1.09 1.83 16.83
CA ASP A 132 -2.40 1.26 16.43
C ASP A 132 -2.93 1.81 15.10
N LEU A 133 -2.06 1.87 14.09
CA LEU A 133 -2.36 2.39 12.75
C LEU A 133 -2.59 1.25 11.76
N ILE A 134 -3.39 1.54 10.72
CA ILE A 134 -3.53 0.68 9.54
C ILE A 134 -2.60 1.19 8.43
N VAL A 135 -1.90 0.28 7.78
CA VAL A 135 -1.05 0.57 6.62
C VAL A 135 -1.83 0.30 5.33
N LEU A 136 -2.07 1.35 4.56
CA LEU A 136 -2.61 1.29 3.21
C LEU A 136 -1.43 1.24 2.25
N ALA A 137 -1.05 0.05 1.82
CA ALA A 137 0.13 -0.19 0.98
C ALA A 137 -0.27 -0.20 -0.51
N ASP A 138 -0.12 0.92 -1.20
CA ASP A 138 -0.28 0.99 -2.66
C ASP A 138 0.97 0.43 -3.35
N GLU A 139 0.87 -0.83 -3.73
CA GLU A 139 1.94 -1.61 -4.36
C GLU A 139 1.68 -1.85 -5.85
N VAL A 140 0.97 -0.95 -6.52
CA VAL A 140 0.62 -1.09 -7.94
C VAL A 140 1.82 -1.22 -8.88
N TYR A 141 3.01 -0.82 -8.43
CA TYR A 141 4.28 -0.91 -9.16
C TYR A 141 5.19 -2.07 -8.71
N SER A 142 4.72 -2.97 -7.84
CA SER A 142 5.55 -4.02 -7.24
C SER A 142 6.32 -4.90 -8.23
N GLU A 143 5.74 -5.20 -9.40
CA GLU A 143 6.43 -5.97 -10.45
C GLU A 143 7.49 -5.16 -11.24
N LEU A 144 7.56 -3.84 -11.02
CA LEU A 144 8.55 -2.94 -11.65
C LEU A 144 9.72 -2.66 -10.70
N ASN A 145 10.06 -3.62 -9.86
CA ASN A 145 11.25 -3.59 -9.02
C ASN A 145 12.37 -4.38 -9.71
N TYR A 146 13.49 -3.70 -9.98
CA TYR A 146 14.65 -4.24 -10.72
C TYR A 146 15.83 -4.62 -9.82
N GLU A 147 15.69 -4.54 -8.50
CA GLU A 147 16.74 -4.89 -7.55
C GLU A 147 16.95 -6.40 -7.38
N SER A 148 15.96 -7.21 -7.73
CA SER A 148 16.09 -8.67 -7.75
C SER A 148 16.92 -9.09 -8.97
N GLY A 149 18.15 -9.50 -8.73
CA GLY A 149 19.05 -9.98 -9.79
C GLY A 149 18.47 -11.11 -10.63
N GLU A 150 19.01 -11.29 -11.84
CA GLU A 150 18.56 -12.23 -12.89
C GLU A 150 18.52 -13.72 -12.52
N ALA A 151 18.84 -14.11 -11.29
CA ALA A 151 19.20 -15.48 -10.94
C ALA A 151 18.03 -16.44 -10.68
N GLU A 152 16.82 -15.96 -10.43
CA GLU A 152 15.67 -16.82 -10.15
C GLU A 152 14.46 -16.46 -11.02
N SER A 153 13.85 -17.46 -11.60
CA SER A 153 12.74 -17.29 -12.53
C SER A 153 11.47 -16.65 -11.96
N PHE A 154 11.38 -16.38 -10.65
CA PHE A 154 10.32 -15.59 -9.99
C PHE A 154 10.71 -15.31 -8.52
N PRO A 155 11.61 -14.34 -8.23
CA PRO A 155 11.96 -14.01 -6.85
C PRO A 155 10.73 -13.47 -6.10
N LEU A 156 10.69 -13.73 -4.80
CA LEU A 156 9.67 -13.11 -3.93
C LEU A 156 9.92 -11.60 -3.89
N LEU A 157 8.85 -10.83 -4.12
CA LEU A 157 8.88 -9.39 -4.03
C LEU A 157 8.71 -8.95 -2.57
N HIS A 158 9.34 -7.86 -2.21
CA HIS A 158 9.10 -7.23 -0.91
C HIS A 158 7.71 -6.58 -0.92
N SER A 159 6.91 -6.89 0.08
CA SER A 159 5.56 -6.36 0.25
C SER A 159 5.24 -6.22 1.73
N PHE A 160 4.47 -5.21 2.08
CA PHE A 160 3.89 -5.08 3.43
C PHE A 160 3.05 -6.31 3.81
N ALA A 161 2.37 -6.92 2.84
CA ALA A 161 1.56 -8.12 3.05
C ALA A 161 2.36 -9.41 3.28
N SER A 162 3.69 -9.38 3.09
CA SER A 162 4.57 -10.55 3.32
C SER A 162 4.81 -10.87 4.80
N PHE A 163 4.42 -9.98 5.70
CA PHE A 163 4.64 -10.08 7.14
C PHE A 163 3.37 -10.54 7.84
N SER A 164 3.21 -11.85 8.02
CA SER A 164 1.99 -12.47 8.55
C SER A 164 1.61 -11.99 9.96
N GLU A 165 2.58 -11.57 10.77
CA GLU A 165 2.39 -11.04 12.12
C GLU A 165 1.76 -9.63 12.16
N TYR A 166 1.62 -8.99 10.99
CA TYR A 166 0.97 -7.69 10.82
C TYR A 166 -0.23 -7.77 9.89
N HIS A 167 -0.73 -8.97 9.58
CA HIS A 167 -1.82 -9.20 8.64
C HIS A 167 -3.08 -8.40 8.97
N ASP A 168 -3.38 -8.22 10.25
CA ASP A 168 -4.51 -7.46 10.76
C ASP A 168 -4.40 -5.93 10.56
N ARG A 169 -3.23 -5.44 10.12
CA ARG A 169 -2.91 -4.01 9.99
C ARG A 169 -2.59 -3.56 8.60
N VAL A 170 -2.54 -4.46 7.64
CA VAL A 170 -2.17 -4.15 6.26
C VAL A 170 -3.35 -4.29 5.33
N VAL A 171 -3.67 -3.22 4.62
CA VAL A 171 -4.53 -3.26 3.43
C VAL A 171 -3.64 -3.12 2.22
N LEU A 172 -3.40 -4.23 1.53
CA LEU A 172 -2.67 -4.23 0.27
C LEU A 172 -3.58 -3.67 -0.83
N LEU A 173 -3.12 -2.65 -1.53
CA LEU A 173 -3.79 -2.02 -2.66
C LEU A 173 -2.96 -2.30 -3.92
N ASN A 174 -3.52 -3.03 -4.86
CA ASN A 174 -2.80 -3.36 -6.09
C ASN A 174 -3.77 -3.48 -7.28
N GLY A 175 -3.26 -3.66 -8.48
CA GLY A 175 -4.11 -3.70 -9.66
C GLY A 175 -3.38 -4.06 -10.94
N PHE A 176 -4.13 -3.98 -12.03
CA PHE A 176 -3.69 -4.48 -13.33
C PHE A 176 -3.19 -3.36 -14.26
N SER A 177 -3.34 -2.10 -13.84
CA SER A 177 -3.06 -0.94 -14.70
C SER A 177 -1.60 -0.81 -15.11
N LYS A 178 -0.65 -1.14 -14.21
CA LYS A 178 0.78 -0.91 -14.42
C LYS A 178 1.51 -2.20 -14.82
N SER A 179 1.64 -3.12 -13.90
CA SER A 179 2.37 -4.38 -14.12
C SER A 179 1.83 -5.22 -15.28
N TRP A 180 0.55 -5.08 -15.61
CA TRP A 180 -0.10 -5.84 -16.69
C TRP A 180 -0.49 -4.98 -17.90
N ALA A 181 -0.08 -3.70 -17.91
CA ALA A 181 -0.39 -2.74 -18.99
C ALA A 181 -1.91 -2.62 -19.31
N MET A 182 -2.78 -2.83 -18.31
CA MET A 182 -4.24 -2.86 -18.45
C MET A 182 -4.89 -1.58 -17.92
N THR A 183 -4.31 -0.42 -18.20
CA THR A 183 -4.75 0.88 -17.65
C THR A 183 -6.21 1.18 -17.98
N GLY A 184 -6.66 0.90 -19.20
CA GLY A 184 -8.02 1.16 -19.68
C GLY A 184 -9.10 0.24 -19.09
N TYR A 185 -8.73 -0.93 -18.59
CA TYR A 185 -9.69 -1.88 -17.99
C TYR A 185 -10.26 -1.42 -16.64
N ARG A 186 -9.61 -0.46 -16.01
CA ARG A 186 -10.00 0.05 -14.69
C ARG A 186 -10.21 -1.09 -13.69
N LEU A 187 -9.21 -1.95 -13.52
CA LEU A 187 -9.27 -3.11 -12.65
C LEU A 187 -8.18 -3.04 -11.59
N GLY A 188 -8.61 -3.09 -10.34
CA GLY A 188 -7.76 -3.12 -9.15
C GLY A 188 -8.34 -4.02 -8.07
N TYR A 189 -7.68 -4.11 -6.93
CA TYR A 189 -8.14 -4.88 -5.78
C TYR A 189 -7.48 -4.39 -4.48
N ALA A 190 -8.18 -4.67 -3.41
CA ALA A 190 -7.69 -4.56 -2.05
C ALA A 190 -7.85 -5.92 -1.35
#